data_7bd316c17b9e7cddab4905cbb753ad1e
#
_entry.id   7bd316c17b9e7cddab4905cbb753ad1e
#
_cell.length_a   1.000
_cell.length_b   1.000
_cell.length_c   1.000
_cell.angle_alpha   90.00
_cell.angle_beta   90.00
_cell.angle_gamma   90.00
#
_symmetry.space_group_name_H-M   'P 1'
#
loop_
_entity.id
_entity.type
_entity.pdbx_description
1 polymer ?
#
loop_
_entity_poly.entity_id
_entity_poly.type
_entity_poly.pdbx_seq_one_letter_code
_entity_poly.pdbx_strand_id
1 'polypeptide(L)'
;MALSFFICNFVNVKIMNDMKETNNYYCVILAGGKGRRLWPTSREQHPKQFIDFFGSGQTQLQQTYERFAKILPKENIFVNTNINYLNLVKEQLPQVADDHIMAEPIHRNTAPSAAWATHRIRHINPTASIIFSPSDQTVMNEEAFKQNVIEGLQFVEENDCLLTMGVKPTRPEPGYGYIQLGERAANDVYKVQSFTEKPDREFAQVFMDSGEFYWNTGLFLANVHCFYESFSKLLPTVLRKLDTENPSFSIEDEDNYVKENFPSYPNMSIDHGILEKSENVYVMKCDFGWADLGTWHSIYEAMQKGEGDNVVIDSDVILDNSHGNVIKLPEGRMAVIN
;
A
#
# COMPACT_ATOMS: atom_id res chain seq x y z
N MET A 1 -46.89 9.98 -2.29
CA MET A 1 -46.45 8.78 -3.02
C MET A 1 -45.43 9.07 -4.15
N ALA A 2 -45.54 10.18 -4.90
CA ALA A 2 -44.61 10.50 -6.02
C ALA A 2 -43.16 10.88 -5.58
N LEU A 3 -43.02 11.56 -4.42
CA LEU A 3 -41.69 11.99 -3.93
C LEU A 3 -40.81 10.81 -3.48
N SER A 4 -41.41 9.77 -2.90
CA SER A 4 -40.70 8.57 -2.43
C SER A 4 -40.15 7.73 -3.60
N PHE A 5 -40.86 7.71 -4.75
CA PHE A 5 -40.42 6.99 -5.94
C PHE A 5 -39.26 7.71 -6.67
N PHE A 6 -39.23 9.05 -6.62
CA PHE A 6 -38.17 9.84 -7.23
C PHE A 6 -36.86 9.72 -6.46
N ILE A 7 -36.92 9.74 -5.13
CA ILE A 7 -35.73 9.59 -4.28
C ILE A 7 -35.13 8.18 -4.40
N CYS A 8 -35.95 7.13 -4.42
CA CYS A 8 -35.49 5.76 -4.63
C CYS A 8 -34.83 5.55 -6.00
N ASN A 9 -35.38 6.15 -7.06
CA ASN A 9 -34.77 6.05 -8.39
C ASN A 9 -33.45 6.83 -8.50
N PHE A 10 -33.33 8.01 -7.89
CA PHE A 10 -32.07 8.78 -7.89
C PHE A 10 -30.97 8.08 -7.07
N VAL A 11 -31.32 7.50 -5.93
CA VAL A 11 -30.37 6.72 -5.10
C VAL A 11 -29.94 5.46 -5.84
N ASN A 12 -30.87 4.73 -6.47
CA ASN A 12 -30.52 3.53 -7.24
C ASN A 12 -29.68 3.85 -8.49
N VAL A 13 -29.95 4.95 -9.20
CA VAL A 13 -29.15 5.38 -10.36
C VAL A 13 -27.76 5.84 -9.92
N LYS A 14 -27.63 6.54 -8.79
CA LYS A 14 -26.33 6.93 -8.24
C LYS A 14 -25.54 5.72 -7.78
N ILE A 15 -26.15 4.77 -7.06
CA ILE A 15 -25.50 3.52 -6.63
C ILE A 15 -25.09 2.67 -7.85
N MET A 16 -25.93 2.58 -8.89
CA MET A 16 -25.60 1.85 -10.12
C MET A 16 -24.51 2.53 -10.94
N ASN A 17 -24.41 3.87 -10.93
CA ASN A 17 -23.30 4.59 -11.55
C ASN A 17 -22.02 4.42 -10.73
N ASP A 18 -22.07 4.58 -9.41
CA ASP A 18 -20.94 4.35 -8.52
C ASP A 18 -20.39 2.92 -8.63
N MET A 19 -21.28 1.90 -8.78
CA MET A 19 -20.87 0.50 -9.02
C MET A 19 -20.31 0.27 -10.43
N LYS A 20 -20.74 1.01 -11.45
CA LYS A 20 -20.17 0.93 -12.79
C LYS A 20 -18.79 1.59 -12.88
N GLU A 21 -18.57 2.66 -12.14
CA GLU A 21 -17.30 3.39 -12.09
C GLU A 21 -16.21 2.57 -11.40
N THR A 22 -16.53 1.73 -10.39
CA THR A 22 -15.53 0.95 -9.65
C THR A 22 -15.16 -0.39 -10.28
N ASN A 23 -15.92 -0.90 -11.26
CA ASN A 23 -15.63 -2.21 -11.87
C ASN A 23 -14.29 -2.26 -12.63
N ASN A 24 -13.74 -1.12 -13.05
CA ASN A 24 -12.43 -1.02 -13.70
C ASN A 24 -11.28 -0.77 -12.73
N TYR A 25 -11.56 -0.62 -11.43
CA TYR A 25 -10.55 -0.28 -10.43
C TYR A 25 -10.08 -1.53 -9.68
N TYR A 26 -8.78 -1.70 -9.63
CA TYR A 26 -8.11 -2.86 -9.04
C TYR A 26 -7.15 -2.43 -7.94
N CYS A 27 -7.04 -3.23 -6.90
CA CYS A 27 -6.05 -3.06 -5.85
C CYS A 27 -5.11 -4.26 -5.78
N VAL A 28 -3.82 -4.01 -5.65
CA VAL A 28 -2.82 -5.03 -5.35
C VAL A 28 -2.15 -4.69 -4.03
N ILE A 29 -2.44 -5.50 -3.00
CA ILE A 29 -1.86 -5.35 -1.68
C ILE A 29 -0.50 -6.07 -1.64
N LEU A 30 0.57 -5.32 -1.40
CA LEU A 30 1.94 -5.81 -1.35
C LEU A 30 2.28 -6.29 0.08
N ALA A 31 2.27 -7.59 0.30
CA ALA A 31 2.41 -8.24 1.61
C ALA A 31 3.64 -9.18 1.72
N GLY A 32 4.70 -8.92 0.92
CA GLY A 32 5.91 -9.77 0.86
C GLY A 32 7.05 -9.36 1.80
N GLY A 33 6.90 -8.27 2.57
CA GLY A 33 7.95 -7.71 3.42
C GLY A 33 8.30 -8.58 4.64
N LYS A 34 9.58 -8.56 5.08
CA LYS A 34 10.08 -9.36 6.23
C LYS A 34 9.95 -8.68 7.60
N GLY A 35 9.67 -7.39 7.66
CA GLY A 35 9.38 -6.63 8.88
C GLY A 35 10.47 -6.62 9.97
N ARG A 36 11.74 -6.80 9.63
CA ARG A 36 12.85 -7.04 10.60
C ARG A 36 13.05 -5.94 11.65
N ARG A 37 12.67 -4.69 11.35
CA ARG A 37 12.87 -3.53 12.26
C ARG A 37 11.96 -3.55 13.50
N LEU A 38 10.95 -4.41 13.52
CA LEU A 38 10.03 -4.59 14.65
C LEU A 38 10.32 -5.87 15.47
N TRP A 39 11.55 -6.38 15.36
CA TRP A 39 11.98 -7.46 16.24
C TRP A 39 11.89 -7.01 17.73
N PRO A 40 11.47 -7.87 18.68
CA PRO A 40 11.23 -9.32 18.58
C PRO A 40 9.79 -9.70 18.18
N THR A 41 8.87 -8.74 18.05
CA THR A 41 7.45 -9.03 17.73
C THR A 41 7.30 -9.50 16.28
N SER A 42 7.87 -8.76 15.32
CA SER A 42 7.94 -9.19 13.93
C SER A 42 9.16 -10.09 13.70
N ARG A 43 8.93 -11.25 13.13
CA ARG A 43 9.95 -12.28 12.84
C ARG A 43 9.78 -12.79 11.41
N GLU A 44 10.80 -13.47 10.87
CA GLU A 44 10.77 -13.97 9.49
C GLU A 44 9.61 -14.95 9.24
N GLN A 45 9.24 -15.76 10.25
CA GLN A 45 8.10 -16.68 10.16
C GLN A 45 6.74 -15.99 10.35
N HIS A 46 6.71 -14.82 10.98
CA HIS A 46 5.50 -14.07 11.28
C HIS A 46 5.77 -12.57 11.17
N PRO A 47 5.85 -12.03 9.91
CA PRO A 47 6.19 -10.63 9.67
C PRO A 47 5.09 -9.66 10.08
N LYS A 48 5.45 -8.37 10.18
CA LYS A 48 4.63 -7.29 10.72
C LYS A 48 3.22 -7.21 10.13
N GLN A 49 3.05 -7.44 8.84
CA GLN A 49 1.74 -7.36 8.19
C GLN A 49 0.72 -8.38 8.68
N PHE A 50 1.17 -9.48 9.27
CA PHE A 50 0.32 -10.54 9.83
C PHE A 50 0.08 -10.39 11.34
N ILE A 51 0.47 -9.24 11.94
CA ILE A 51 0.38 -8.98 13.38
C ILE A 51 -0.68 -7.92 13.66
N ASP A 52 -1.48 -8.15 14.70
CA ASP A 52 -2.30 -7.12 15.32
C ASP A 52 -1.44 -6.34 16.33
N PHE A 53 -0.99 -5.16 15.95
CA PHE A 53 -0.20 -4.30 16.83
C PHE A 53 -1.06 -3.53 17.84
N PHE A 54 -2.32 -3.30 17.51
CA PHE A 54 -3.18 -2.37 18.24
C PHE A 54 -4.20 -3.07 19.15
N GLY A 55 -4.24 -4.40 19.17
CA GLY A 55 -5.27 -5.14 19.92
C GLY A 55 -6.67 -4.97 19.34
N SER A 56 -6.78 -4.68 18.05
CA SER A 56 -8.04 -4.45 17.35
C SER A 56 -8.80 -5.73 16.98
N GLY A 57 -8.15 -6.89 17.14
CA GLY A 57 -8.63 -8.19 16.66
C GLY A 57 -8.37 -8.42 15.17
N GLN A 58 -7.69 -7.50 14.49
CA GLN A 58 -7.36 -7.60 13.07
C GLN A 58 -5.87 -7.28 12.83
N THR A 59 -5.23 -8.10 11.99
CA THR A 59 -3.86 -7.84 11.55
C THR A 59 -3.80 -6.68 10.55
N GLN A 60 -2.59 -6.15 10.31
CA GLN A 60 -2.40 -5.05 9.35
C GLN A 60 -2.90 -5.41 7.95
N LEU A 61 -2.64 -6.66 7.52
CA LEU A 61 -3.12 -7.18 6.24
C LEU A 61 -4.66 -7.21 6.20
N GLN A 62 -5.31 -7.70 7.24
CA GLN A 62 -6.78 -7.74 7.32
C GLN A 62 -7.38 -6.34 7.29
N GLN A 63 -6.84 -5.40 8.07
CA GLN A 63 -7.30 -4.01 8.07
C GLN A 63 -7.14 -3.36 6.69
N THR A 64 -6.02 -3.61 6.01
CA THR A 64 -5.78 -3.08 4.66
C THR A 64 -6.76 -3.67 3.65
N TYR A 65 -6.97 -4.99 3.66
CA TYR A 65 -7.94 -5.64 2.79
C TYR A 65 -9.37 -5.11 3.02
N GLU A 66 -9.83 -5.07 4.27
CA GLU A 66 -11.19 -4.59 4.60
C GLU A 66 -11.39 -3.11 4.24
N ARG A 67 -10.34 -2.30 4.33
CA ARG A 67 -10.36 -0.90 3.89
C ARG A 67 -10.61 -0.79 2.39
N PHE A 68 -9.90 -1.57 1.57
CA PHE A 68 -10.11 -1.59 0.12
C PHE A 68 -11.43 -2.25 -0.27
N ALA A 69 -11.88 -3.27 0.45
CA ALA A 69 -13.17 -3.93 0.21
C ALA A 69 -14.39 -3.02 0.46
N LYS A 70 -14.22 -1.89 1.17
CA LYS A 70 -15.23 -0.82 1.29
C LYS A 70 -15.23 0.15 0.09
N ILE A 71 -14.22 0.09 -0.78
CA ILE A 71 -14.00 1.01 -1.90
C ILE A 71 -14.21 0.31 -3.24
N LEU A 72 -13.69 -0.92 -3.38
CA LEU A 72 -13.63 -1.67 -4.62
C LEU A 72 -14.38 -3.01 -4.49
N PRO A 73 -14.84 -3.60 -5.63
CA PRO A 73 -15.32 -4.98 -5.64
C PRO A 73 -14.23 -5.94 -5.10
N LYS A 74 -14.63 -6.91 -4.28
CA LYS A 74 -13.69 -7.87 -3.66
C LYS A 74 -12.94 -8.71 -4.69
N GLU A 75 -13.58 -9.00 -5.82
CA GLU A 75 -13.01 -9.67 -6.98
C GLU A 75 -11.95 -8.85 -7.73
N ASN A 76 -11.78 -7.58 -7.39
CA ASN A 76 -10.74 -6.70 -7.96
C ASN A 76 -9.57 -6.48 -6.97
N ILE A 77 -9.55 -7.19 -5.84
CA ILE A 77 -8.49 -7.06 -4.84
C ILE A 77 -7.56 -8.28 -4.89
N PHE A 78 -6.30 -8.04 -5.21
CA PHE A 78 -5.23 -9.02 -5.27
C PHE A 78 -4.28 -8.85 -4.09
N VAL A 79 -3.68 -9.95 -3.64
CA VAL A 79 -2.65 -9.95 -2.60
C VAL A 79 -1.36 -10.53 -3.18
N ASN A 80 -0.32 -9.71 -3.27
CA ASN A 80 1.00 -10.19 -3.62
C ASN A 80 1.80 -10.47 -2.35
N THR A 81 2.37 -11.66 -2.23
CA THR A 81 3.11 -12.09 -1.04
C THR A 81 4.28 -13.00 -1.40
N ASN A 82 5.08 -13.39 -0.42
CA ASN A 82 6.09 -14.43 -0.61
C ASN A 82 5.50 -15.83 -0.38
N ILE A 83 5.99 -16.84 -1.08
CA ILE A 83 5.52 -18.23 -0.95
C ILE A 83 5.56 -18.74 0.49
N ASN A 84 6.51 -18.27 1.30
CA ASN A 84 6.63 -18.61 2.70
C ASN A 84 5.46 -18.10 3.56
N TYR A 85 4.73 -17.11 3.07
CA TYR A 85 3.60 -16.47 3.77
C TYR A 85 2.24 -16.82 3.15
N LEU A 86 2.21 -17.64 2.10
CA LEU A 86 0.98 -18.02 1.40
C LEU A 86 -0.08 -18.55 2.37
N ASN A 87 0.33 -19.45 3.27
CA ASN A 87 -0.59 -20.04 4.26
C ASN A 87 -1.14 -19.00 5.25
N LEU A 88 -0.31 -18.03 5.67
CA LEU A 88 -0.75 -16.92 6.54
C LEU A 88 -1.77 -16.02 5.83
N VAL A 89 -1.57 -15.75 4.53
CA VAL A 89 -2.56 -14.99 3.75
C VAL A 89 -3.88 -15.74 3.67
N LYS A 90 -3.85 -17.04 3.32
CA LYS A 90 -5.06 -17.87 3.23
C LYS A 90 -5.80 -18.02 4.56
N GLU A 91 -5.06 -18.11 5.66
CA GLU A 91 -5.63 -18.16 7.02
C GLU A 91 -6.30 -16.84 7.41
N GLN A 92 -5.64 -15.71 7.14
CA GLN A 92 -6.13 -14.39 7.55
C GLN A 92 -7.16 -13.80 6.59
N LEU A 93 -7.11 -14.15 5.32
CA LEU A 93 -8.00 -13.69 4.27
C LEU A 93 -8.67 -14.85 3.52
N PRO A 94 -9.45 -15.71 4.20
CA PRO A 94 -10.05 -16.90 3.59
C PRO A 94 -11.09 -16.55 2.50
N GLN A 95 -11.51 -15.29 2.42
CA GLN A 95 -12.43 -14.79 1.39
C GLN A 95 -11.74 -14.44 0.08
N VAL A 96 -10.41 -14.37 0.03
CA VAL A 96 -9.64 -14.09 -1.20
C VAL A 96 -9.48 -15.38 -1.99
N ALA A 97 -9.86 -15.37 -3.26
CA ALA A 97 -9.71 -16.52 -4.14
C ALA A 97 -8.23 -16.85 -4.37
N ASP A 98 -7.92 -18.14 -4.56
CA ASP A 98 -6.53 -18.60 -4.70
C ASP A 98 -5.80 -17.94 -5.89
N ASP A 99 -6.48 -17.68 -6.99
CA ASP A 99 -5.97 -17.02 -8.19
C ASP A 99 -5.74 -15.51 -8.01
N HIS A 100 -6.26 -14.92 -6.94
CA HIS A 100 -5.99 -13.55 -6.52
C HIS A 100 -4.80 -13.43 -5.54
N ILE A 101 -4.23 -14.55 -5.10
CA ILE A 101 -3.03 -14.56 -4.23
C ILE A 101 -1.80 -14.87 -5.10
N MET A 102 -0.97 -13.87 -5.31
CA MET A 102 0.23 -13.93 -6.13
C MET A 102 1.45 -14.22 -5.24
N ALA A 103 1.93 -15.47 -5.23
CA ALA A 103 2.98 -15.91 -4.32
C ALA A 103 4.36 -15.92 -4.99
N GLU A 104 5.21 -14.96 -4.65
CA GLU A 104 6.59 -14.86 -5.14
C GLU A 104 7.48 -15.99 -4.58
N PRO A 105 8.29 -16.66 -5.42
CA PRO A 105 9.18 -17.71 -4.94
C PRO A 105 10.30 -17.18 -4.05
N ILE A 106 10.77 -15.96 -4.30
CA ILE A 106 11.78 -15.25 -3.49
C ILE A 106 11.46 -13.76 -3.45
N HIS A 107 12.07 -13.04 -2.50
CA HIS A 107 11.90 -11.58 -2.40
C HIS A 107 12.78 -10.86 -3.43
N ARG A 108 12.17 -9.99 -4.27
CA ARG A 108 12.81 -9.13 -5.27
C ARG A 108 12.40 -7.66 -5.18
N ASN A 109 11.91 -7.24 -4.00
CA ASN A 109 11.35 -5.91 -3.78
C ASN A 109 10.08 -5.68 -4.62
N THR A 110 9.58 -4.44 -4.73
CA THR A 110 8.22 -4.15 -5.18
C THR A 110 8.05 -4.03 -6.70
N ALA A 111 9.11 -3.67 -7.46
CA ALA A 111 8.94 -3.45 -8.90
C ALA A 111 8.65 -4.72 -9.70
N PRO A 112 9.34 -5.86 -9.51
CA PRO A 112 8.97 -7.10 -10.19
C PRO A 112 7.58 -7.62 -9.81
N SER A 113 7.19 -7.46 -8.55
CA SER A 113 5.86 -7.82 -8.04
C SER A 113 4.76 -7.02 -8.75
N ALA A 114 4.94 -5.70 -8.83
CA ALA A 114 4.00 -4.82 -9.48
C ALA A 114 3.95 -5.05 -11.00
N ALA A 115 5.07 -5.33 -11.64
CA ALA A 115 5.11 -5.68 -13.06
C ALA A 115 4.33 -6.96 -13.34
N TRP A 116 4.52 -8.01 -12.54
CA TRP A 116 3.76 -9.25 -12.64
C TRP A 116 2.25 -9.02 -12.42
N ALA A 117 1.87 -8.29 -11.38
CA ALA A 117 0.46 -7.99 -11.12
C ALA A 117 -0.16 -7.14 -12.25
N THR A 118 0.59 -6.19 -12.81
CA THR A 118 0.16 -5.40 -13.98
C THR A 118 -0.10 -6.30 -15.20
N HIS A 119 0.80 -7.27 -15.47
CA HIS A 119 0.63 -8.23 -16.55
C HIS A 119 -0.66 -9.05 -16.37
N ARG A 120 -0.88 -9.63 -15.18
CA ARG A 120 -2.09 -10.41 -14.86
C ARG A 120 -3.36 -9.60 -15.03
N ILE A 121 -3.42 -8.41 -14.41
CA ILE A 121 -4.62 -7.55 -14.45
C ILE A 121 -4.90 -7.07 -15.89
N ARG A 122 -3.87 -6.75 -16.67
CA ARG A 122 -4.02 -6.37 -18.09
C ARG A 122 -4.70 -7.45 -18.92
N HIS A 123 -4.44 -8.72 -18.65
CA HIS A 123 -5.10 -9.84 -19.34
C HIS A 123 -6.53 -10.05 -18.86
N ILE A 124 -6.83 -9.77 -17.60
CA ILE A 124 -8.18 -9.84 -17.04
C ILE A 124 -9.03 -8.66 -17.54
N ASN A 125 -8.48 -7.44 -17.45
CA ASN A 125 -9.15 -6.21 -17.85
C ASN A 125 -8.14 -5.22 -18.46
N PRO A 126 -8.08 -5.08 -19.80
CA PRO A 126 -7.15 -4.19 -20.47
C PRO A 126 -7.42 -2.69 -20.28
N THR A 127 -8.54 -2.33 -19.65
CA THR A 127 -8.92 -0.94 -19.34
C THR A 127 -8.82 -0.63 -17.84
N ALA A 128 -8.23 -1.52 -17.06
CA ALA A 128 -8.11 -1.38 -15.61
C ALA A 128 -7.29 -0.15 -15.19
N SER A 129 -7.69 0.49 -14.08
CA SER A 129 -6.85 1.37 -13.29
C SER A 129 -6.44 0.64 -12.01
N ILE A 130 -5.17 0.66 -11.67
CA ILE A 130 -4.59 -0.15 -10.59
C ILE A 130 -4.05 0.76 -9.51
N ILE A 131 -4.32 0.43 -8.25
CA ILE A 131 -3.61 0.95 -7.09
C ILE A 131 -2.77 -0.16 -6.45
N PHE A 132 -1.47 0.09 -6.29
CA PHE A 132 -0.59 -0.71 -5.46
C PHE A 132 -0.55 -0.12 -4.06
N SER A 133 -0.75 -0.95 -3.04
CA SER A 133 -0.79 -0.54 -1.64
C SER A 133 0.11 -1.42 -0.78
N PRO A 134 0.95 -0.84 0.09
CA PRO A 134 1.54 -1.59 1.18
C PRO A 134 0.46 -2.21 2.08
N SER A 135 0.78 -3.36 2.68
CA SER A 135 -0.15 -4.13 3.53
C SER A 135 -0.14 -3.74 5.01
N ASP A 136 0.65 -2.75 5.39
CA ASP A 136 1.07 -2.54 6.79
C ASP A 136 1.04 -1.05 7.20
N GLN A 137 0.21 -0.26 6.52
CA GLN A 137 0.03 1.16 6.81
C GLN A 137 -1.23 1.41 7.65
N THR A 138 -1.12 2.37 8.58
CA THR A 138 -2.25 2.87 9.34
C THR A 138 -2.87 4.08 8.64
N VAL A 139 -4.19 4.10 8.58
CA VAL A 139 -5.02 5.19 8.10
C VAL A 139 -6.00 5.57 9.22
N MET A 140 -5.98 6.83 9.65
CA MET A 140 -6.82 7.30 10.75
C MET A 140 -8.20 7.77 10.28
N ASN A 141 -8.29 8.31 9.06
CA ASN A 141 -9.53 8.80 8.46
C ASN A 141 -9.84 7.98 7.21
N GLU A 142 -10.61 6.90 7.38
CA GLU A 142 -10.95 5.98 6.29
C GLU A 142 -11.83 6.64 5.21
N GLU A 143 -12.69 7.60 5.57
CA GLU A 143 -13.53 8.29 4.59
C GLU A 143 -12.71 9.22 3.70
N ALA A 144 -11.77 9.97 4.27
CA ALA A 144 -10.83 10.78 3.48
C ALA A 144 -9.94 9.89 2.59
N PHE A 145 -9.48 8.74 3.11
CA PHE A 145 -8.73 7.76 2.34
C PHE A 145 -9.52 7.23 1.15
N LYS A 146 -10.77 6.80 1.39
CA LYS A 146 -11.69 6.34 0.35
C LYS A 146 -11.87 7.39 -0.75
N GLN A 147 -12.14 8.63 -0.35
CA GLN A 147 -12.32 9.74 -1.29
C GLN A 147 -11.07 9.95 -2.14
N ASN A 148 -9.87 10.03 -1.52
CA ASN A 148 -8.62 10.22 -2.24
C ASN A 148 -8.30 9.03 -3.17
N VAL A 149 -8.59 7.78 -2.76
CA VAL A 149 -8.39 6.60 -3.63
C VAL A 149 -9.27 6.67 -4.86
N ILE A 150 -10.56 7.01 -4.70
CA ILE A 150 -11.49 7.14 -5.83
C ILE A 150 -11.05 8.28 -6.76
N GLU A 151 -10.77 9.46 -6.24
CA GLU A 151 -10.30 10.60 -7.04
C GLU A 151 -8.98 10.30 -7.77
N GLY A 152 -8.06 9.60 -7.10
CA GLY A 152 -6.79 9.18 -7.70
C GLY A 152 -6.99 8.18 -8.84
N LEU A 153 -7.87 7.20 -8.67
CA LEU A 153 -8.17 6.20 -9.71
C LEU A 153 -8.90 6.84 -10.90
N GLN A 154 -9.84 7.75 -10.67
CA GLN A 154 -10.49 8.54 -11.72
C GLN A 154 -9.47 9.40 -12.49
N PHE A 155 -8.55 10.05 -11.78
CA PHE A 155 -7.52 10.85 -12.42
C PHE A 155 -6.62 10.04 -13.36
N VAL A 156 -6.17 8.85 -12.96
CA VAL A 156 -5.30 8.01 -13.79
C VAL A 156 -6.06 7.23 -14.86
N GLU A 157 -7.36 7.05 -14.74
CA GLU A 157 -8.22 6.50 -15.80
C GLU A 157 -8.28 7.45 -17.01
N GLU A 158 -8.30 8.76 -16.75
CA GLU A 158 -8.39 9.80 -17.77
C GLU A 158 -7.00 10.28 -18.26
N ASN A 159 -5.92 9.97 -17.53
CA ASN A 159 -4.58 10.49 -17.80
C ASN A 159 -3.54 9.36 -17.81
N ASP A 160 -2.75 9.28 -18.87
CA ASP A 160 -1.64 8.34 -18.97
C ASP A 160 -0.45 8.79 -18.11
N CYS A 161 -0.57 8.62 -16.81
CA CYS A 161 0.44 9.03 -15.85
C CYS A 161 0.57 8.05 -14.67
N LEU A 162 1.71 8.15 -13.98
CA LEU A 162 1.95 7.51 -12.70
C LEU A 162 1.57 8.50 -11.59
N LEU A 163 0.68 8.11 -10.70
CA LEU A 163 0.26 8.94 -9.58
C LEU A 163 0.69 8.28 -8.27
N THR A 164 1.26 9.05 -7.36
CA THR A 164 1.46 8.63 -5.97
C THR A 164 0.67 9.51 -5.02
N MET A 165 0.44 9.04 -3.80
CA MET A 165 -0.22 9.81 -2.76
C MET A 165 0.83 10.34 -1.78
N GLY A 166 0.76 11.63 -1.52
CA GLY A 166 1.67 12.34 -0.62
C GLY A 166 0.94 12.91 0.58
N VAL A 167 1.51 12.74 1.77
CA VAL A 167 0.99 13.36 3.00
C VAL A 167 1.98 14.37 3.56
N LYS A 168 1.45 15.42 4.18
CA LYS A 168 2.29 16.51 4.70
C LYS A 168 3.18 16.00 5.84
N PRO A 169 4.51 16.25 5.80
CA PRO A 169 5.41 15.90 6.89
C PRO A 169 5.03 16.62 8.19
N THR A 170 5.04 15.89 9.29
CA THR A 170 4.79 16.43 10.64
C THR A 170 6.05 16.43 11.51
N ARG A 171 7.13 15.77 11.06
CA ARG A 171 8.44 15.68 11.68
C ARG A 171 9.53 15.37 10.63
N PRO A 172 10.81 15.59 10.91
CA PRO A 172 11.88 15.15 10.02
C PRO A 172 12.11 13.64 10.17
N GLU A 173 11.61 12.85 9.21
CA GLU A 173 11.65 11.39 9.25
C GLU A 173 12.61 10.83 8.17
N PRO A 174 13.81 10.37 8.55
CA PRO A 174 14.78 9.81 7.59
C PRO A 174 14.36 8.46 6.99
N GLY A 175 13.36 7.81 7.58
CA GLY A 175 12.87 6.50 7.13
C GLY A 175 11.92 6.55 5.94
N TYR A 176 11.50 7.74 5.49
CA TYR A 176 10.49 7.93 4.44
C TYR A 176 11.08 8.54 3.16
N GLY A 177 10.39 8.31 2.04
CA GLY A 177 10.61 9.04 0.81
C GLY A 177 9.94 10.43 0.86
N TYR A 178 10.58 11.41 0.24
CA TYR A 178 10.09 12.78 0.12
C TYR A 178 9.87 13.14 -1.34
N ILE A 179 8.73 13.75 -1.64
CA ILE A 179 8.31 14.16 -2.98
C ILE A 179 8.18 15.67 -3.00
N GLN A 180 8.96 16.34 -3.85
CA GLN A 180 8.82 17.78 -4.09
C GLN A 180 7.69 18.05 -5.07
N LEU A 181 6.79 18.97 -4.68
CA LEU A 181 5.72 19.43 -5.55
C LEU A 181 6.27 20.35 -6.66
N GLY A 182 5.85 20.07 -7.88
CA GLY A 182 6.05 20.93 -9.02
C GLY A 182 4.79 21.74 -9.39
N GLU A 183 4.52 21.86 -10.68
CA GLU A 183 3.34 22.55 -11.17
C GLU A 183 2.04 21.83 -10.83
N ARG A 184 1.01 22.60 -10.51
CA ARG A 184 -0.33 22.08 -10.23
C ARG A 184 -1.00 21.62 -11.53
N ALA A 185 -1.43 20.35 -11.57
CA ALA A 185 -2.08 19.76 -12.73
C ALA A 185 -3.62 19.75 -12.59
N ALA A 186 -4.13 19.44 -11.39
CA ALA A 186 -5.57 19.41 -11.08
C ALA A 186 -5.75 19.86 -9.63
N ASN A 187 -6.92 19.68 -9.01
CA ASN A 187 -7.25 20.13 -7.64
C ASN A 187 -6.08 19.99 -6.65
N ASP A 188 -5.88 18.80 -6.10
CA ASP A 188 -4.77 18.48 -5.19
C ASP A 188 -3.68 17.61 -5.86
N VAL A 189 -3.64 17.59 -7.21
CA VAL A 189 -2.66 16.84 -7.99
C VAL A 189 -1.61 17.79 -8.56
N TYR A 190 -0.34 17.44 -8.35
CA TYR A 190 0.83 18.20 -8.75
C TYR A 190 1.80 17.30 -9.53
N LYS A 191 2.49 17.86 -10.50
CA LYS A 191 3.62 17.17 -11.12
C LYS A 191 4.72 16.98 -10.09
N VAL A 192 5.37 15.80 -10.07
CA VAL A 192 6.54 15.58 -9.22
C VAL A 192 7.73 16.33 -9.80
N GLN A 193 8.35 17.20 -9.01
CA GLN A 193 9.56 17.92 -9.39
C GLN A 193 10.82 17.12 -9.05
N SER A 194 10.87 16.53 -7.87
CA SER A 194 11.95 15.66 -7.45
C SER A 194 11.46 14.61 -6.46
N PHE A 195 12.20 13.51 -6.38
CA PHE A 195 11.96 12.43 -5.44
C PHE A 195 13.26 12.15 -4.67
N THR A 196 13.18 12.03 -3.35
CA THR A 196 14.34 11.71 -2.51
C THR A 196 13.96 10.61 -1.53
N GLU A 197 14.51 9.44 -1.74
CA GLU A 197 14.25 8.28 -0.89
C GLU A 197 15.20 8.28 0.31
N LYS A 198 14.62 8.27 1.51
CA LYS A 198 15.32 8.14 2.80
C LYS A 198 16.50 9.12 2.96
N PRO A 199 16.25 10.44 2.96
CA PRO A 199 17.30 11.45 3.20
C PRO A 199 17.90 11.29 4.60
N ASP A 200 19.03 11.91 4.84
CA ASP A 200 19.49 12.09 6.22
C ASP A 200 18.56 13.07 6.99
N ARG A 201 18.74 13.13 8.31
CA ARG A 201 17.86 13.93 9.18
C ARG A 201 17.94 15.43 8.90
N GLU A 202 19.09 15.93 8.49
CA GLU A 202 19.30 17.36 8.21
C GLU A 202 18.54 17.75 6.95
N PHE A 203 18.63 16.97 5.88
CA PHE A 203 17.83 17.17 4.66
C PHE A 203 16.33 16.97 4.92
N ALA A 204 15.93 15.97 5.72
CA ALA A 204 14.54 15.77 6.10
C ALA A 204 13.95 17.01 6.82
N GLN A 205 14.76 17.69 7.68
CA GLN A 205 14.36 18.93 8.33
C GLN A 205 14.18 20.06 7.31
N VAL A 206 15.15 20.26 6.41
CA VAL A 206 15.08 21.27 5.35
C VAL A 206 13.84 21.05 4.45
N PHE A 207 13.55 19.82 4.07
CA PHE A 207 12.38 19.48 3.26
C PHE A 207 11.07 19.83 3.97
N MET A 208 10.98 19.49 5.26
CA MET A 208 9.81 19.83 6.06
C MET A 208 9.61 21.35 6.19
N ASP A 209 10.68 22.09 6.48
CA ASP A 209 10.64 23.54 6.71
C ASP A 209 10.33 24.32 5.43
N SER A 210 10.70 23.80 4.26
CA SER A 210 10.36 24.41 2.96
C SER A 210 8.85 24.42 2.68
N GLY A 211 8.11 23.44 3.21
CA GLY A 211 6.69 23.26 2.96
C GLY A 211 6.35 22.75 1.55
N GLU A 212 7.35 22.48 0.70
CA GLU A 212 7.19 22.00 -0.68
C GLU A 212 7.22 20.49 -0.80
N PHE A 213 7.66 19.79 0.24
CA PHE A 213 7.83 18.33 0.22
C PHE A 213 6.72 17.61 0.97
N TYR A 214 6.34 16.47 0.43
CA TYR A 214 5.37 15.54 1.01
C TYR A 214 6.00 14.16 1.20
N TRP A 215 5.60 13.43 2.25
CA TRP A 215 6.00 12.04 2.43
C TRP A 215 5.35 11.16 1.37
N ASN A 216 6.14 10.31 0.75
CA ASN A 216 5.65 9.25 -0.12
C ASN A 216 4.98 8.15 0.72
N THR A 217 3.69 7.95 0.51
CA THR A 217 2.94 6.90 1.23
C THR A 217 3.19 5.50 0.68
N GLY A 218 3.83 5.38 -0.50
CA GLY A 218 3.98 4.10 -1.18
C GLY A 218 2.69 3.56 -1.82
N LEU A 219 1.65 4.40 -1.92
CA LEU A 219 0.46 4.13 -2.72
C LEU A 219 0.71 4.61 -4.14
N PHE A 220 0.68 3.70 -5.12
CA PHE A 220 0.98 4.01 -6.53
C PHE A 220 -0.21 3.66 -7.40
N LEU A 221 -0.63 4.60 -8.23
CA LEU A 221 -1.79 4.46 -9.11
C LEU A 221 -1.38 4.75 -10.55
N ALA A 222 -1.93 4.00 -11.48
CA ALA A 222 -1.95 4.30 -12.91
C ALA A 222 -3.00 3.44 -13.61
N ASN A 223 -3.40 3.81 -14.83
CA ASN A 223 -4.08 2.84 -15.68
C ASN A 223 -3.10 1.73 -16.08
N VAL A 224 -3.65 0.57 -16.40
CA VAL A 224 -2.85 -0.64 -16.69
C VAL A 224 -1.91 -0.46 -17.88
N HIS A 225 -2.30 0.35 -18.86
CA HIS A 225 -1.47 0.67 -20.03
C HIS A 225 -0.22 1.47 -19.63
N CYS A 226 -0.40 2.54 -18.84
CA CYS A 226 0.68 3.37 -18.36
C CYS A 226 1.69 2.58 -17.48
N PHE A 227 1.20 1.71 -16.58
CA PHE A 227 2.08 0.81 -15.82
C PHE A 227 2.83 -0.16 -16.74
N TYR A 228 2.11 -0.80 -17.66
CA TYR A 228 2.71 -1.76 -18.57
C TYR A 228 3.82 -1.12 -19.43
N GLU A 229 3.59 0.03 -20.03
CA GLU A 229 4.59 0.78 -20.81
C GLU A 229 5.78 1.20 -19.96
N SER A 230 5.54 1.67 -18.73
CA SER A 230 6.60 2.06 -17.79
C SER A 230 7.48 0.86 -17.42
N PHE A 231 6.88 -0.27 -17.06
CA PHE A 231 7.63 -1.50 -16.77
C PHE A 231 8.33 -2.07 -18.00
N SER A 232 7.68 -2.05 -19.16
CA SER A 232 8.28 -2.54 -20.43
C SER A 232 9.52 -1.72 -20.82
N LYS A 233 9.50 -0.42 -20.59
CA LYS A 233 10.61 0.50 -20.87
C LYS A 233 11.74 0.37 -19.85
N LEU A 234 11.42 0.33 -18.56
CA LEU A 234 12.38 0.46 -17.46
C LEU A 234 12.80 -0.90 -16.87
N LEU A 235 11.96 -1.93 -16.99
CA LEU A 235 12.21 -3.30 -16.52
C LEU A 235 11.88 -4.34 -17.62
N PRO A 236 12.42 -4.21 -18.82
CA PRO A 236 12.04 -5.04 -19.98
C PRO A 236 12.29 -6.54 -19.77
N THR A 237 13.20 -6.91 -18.88
CA THR A 237 13.51 -8.32 -18.57
C THR A 237 12.40 -9.04 -17.83
N VAL A 238 11.49 -8.32 -17.17
CA VAL A 238 10.36 -8.89 -16.42
C VAL A 238 9.19 -9.16 -17.37
N LEU A 239 8.61 -8.10 -17.97
CA LEU A 239 7.37 -8.20 -18.76
C LEU A 239 7.57 -8.86 -20.13
N ARG A 240 8.62 -8.49 -20.87
CA ARG A 240 8.81 -8.99 -22.24
C ARG A 240 8.88 -10.52 -22.30
N LYS A 241 9.44 -11.14 -21.28
CA LYS A 241 9.48 -12.60 -21.20
C LYS A 241 8.10 -13.19 -20.89
N LEU A 242 7.33 -12.57 -20.00
CA LEU A 242 5.96 -13.00 -19.70
C LEU A 242 5.09 -12.98 -20.96
N ASP A 243 5.13 -11.90 -21.73
CA ASP A 243 4.34 -11.75 -22.96
C ASP A 243 4.73 -12.75 -24.06
N THR A 244 6.04 -13.05 -24.21
CA THR A 244 6.51 -13.92 -25.32
C THR A 244 6.31 -15.40 -25.05
N GLU A 245 6.30 -15.81 -23.80
CA GLU A 245 6.24 -17.22 -23.42
C GLU A 245 4.86 -17.68 -22.93
N ASN A 246 3.92 -16.75 -22.75
CA ASN A 246 2.52 -17.07 -22.45
C ASN A 246 1.53 -16.37 -23.40
N PRO A 247 1.56 -16.66 -24.71
CA PRO A 247 0.73 -15.96 -25.70
C PRO A 247 -0.77 -16.26 -25.58
N SER A 248 -1.14 -17.34 -24.89
CA SER A 248 -2.54 -17.78 -24.70
C SER A 248 -3.10 -17.44 -23.34
N PHE A 249 -2.44 -16.65 -22.56
CA PHE A 249 -2.63 -16.33 -21.15
C PHE A 249 -3.44 -17.38 -20.37
N SER A 250 -2.76 -18.04 -19.48
CA SER A 250 -3.34 -18.88 -18.42
C SER A 250 -2.68 -18.48 -17.10
N ILE A 251 -3.44 -18.35 -16.04
CA ILE A 251 -2.90 -18.02 -14.71
C ILE A 251 -1.92 -19.11 -14.25
N GLU A 252 -2.23 -20.38 -14.50
CA GLU A 252 -1.36 -21.50 -14.14
C GLU A 252 -0.01 -21.45 -14.87
N ASP A 253 -0.02 -21.17 -16.17
CA ASP A 253 1.22 -21.05 -16.96
C ASP A 253 2.02 -19.81 -16.53
N GLU A 254 1.36 -18.71 -16.25
CA GLU A 254 1.99 -17.50 -15.71
C GLU A 254 2.66 -17.77 -14.37
N ASP A 255 1.96 -18.43 -13.43
CA ASP A 255 2.48 -18.77 -12.10
C ASP A 255 3.68 -19.72 -12.20
N ASN A 256 3.63 -20.71 -13.07
CA ASN A 256 4.73 -21.63 -13.31
C ASN A 256 5.94 -20.89 -13.91
N TYR A 257 5.69 -20.04 -14.89
CA TYR A 257 6.74 -19.22 -15.50
C TYR A 257 7.41 -18.28 -14.48
N VAL A 258 6.61 -17.59 -13.67
CA VAL A 258 7.10 -16.68 -12.61
C VAL A 258 7.91 -17.46 -11.59
N LYS A 259 7.44 -18.62 -11.15
CA LYS A 259 8.16 -19.48 -10.19
C LYS A 259 9.57 -19.82 -10.66
N GLU A 260 9.77 -20.08 -11.95
CA GLU A 260 11.07 -20.42 -12.52
C GLU A 260 11.95 -19.19 -12.77
N ASN A 261 11.37 -18.10 -13.23
CA ASN A 261 12.12 -16.94 -13.75
C ASN A 261 12.29 -15.79 -12.74
N PHE A 262 11.40 -15.66 -11.74
CA PHE A 262 11.45 -14.59 -10.74
C PHE A 262 12.80 -14.47 -10.01
N PRO A 263 13.52 -15.57 -9.72
CA PRO A 263 14.87 -15.48 -9.15
C PRO A 263 15.88 -14.69 -10.00
N SER A 264 15.67 -14.58 -11.30
CA SER A 264 16.52 -13.82 -12.22
C SER A 264 16.16 -12.34 -12.33
N TYR A 265 15.02 -11.92 -11.80
CA TYR A 265 14.55 -10.53 -11.91
C TYR A 265 15.37 -9.58 -11.01
N PRO A 266 15.46 -8.29 -11.39
CA PRO A 266 16.18 -7.31 -10.60
C PRO A 266 15.56 -7.13 -9.22
N ASN A 267 16.40 -6.97 -8.19
CA ASN A 267 15.93 -6.62 -6.85
C ASN A 267 15.79 -5.10 -6.73
N MET A 268 14.59 -4.57 -6.99
CA MET A 268 14.35 -3.15 -7.17
C MET A 268 12.96 -2.73 -6.67
N SER A 269 12.86 -1.57 -6.00
CA SER A 269 11.55 -1.00 -5.64
C SER A 269 10.90 -0.26 -6.81
N ILE A 270 9.59 -0.05 -6.75
CA ILE A 270 8.86 0.80 -7.71
C ILE A 270 9.44 2.21 -7.70
N ASP A 271 9.78 2.73 -6.52
CA ASP A 271 10.34 4.08 -6.36
C ASP A 271 11.58 4.27 -7.23
N HIS A 272 12.62 3.45 -7.00
CA HIS A 272 13.89 3.55 -7.75
C HIS A 272 13.81 3.03 -9.18
N GLY A 273 12.98 2.03 -9.43
CA GLY A 273 12.89 1.38 -10.73
C GLY A 273 12.08 2.15 -11.73
N ILE A 274 11.03 2.80 -11.27
CA ILE A 274 9.98 3.39 -12.11
C ILE A 274 9.81 4.88 -11.82
N LEU A 275 9.46 5.28 -10.57
CA LEU A 275 9.06 6.67 -10.29
C LEU A 275 10.20 7.67 -10.51
N GLU A 276 11.39 7.39 -9.98
CA GLU A 276 12.56 8.28 -10.13
C GLU A 276 13.04 8.43 -11.59
N LYS A 277 12.65 7.48 -12.46
CA LYS A 277 13.09 7.44 -13.87
C LYS A 277 12.03 7.87 -14.87
N SER A 278 10.81 8.09 -14.41
CA SER A 278 9.68 8.44 -15.26
C SER A 278 9.45 9.96 -15.24
N GLU A 279 9.12 10.52 -16.40
CA GLU A 279 8.87 11.97 -16.55
C GLU A 279 7.41 12.36 -16.29
N ASN A 280 6.48 11.39 -16.36
CA ASN A 280 5.03 11.59 -16.20
C ASN A 280 4.52 11.20 -14.82
N VAL A 281 5.27 11.53 -13.76
CA VAL A 281 4.92 11.23 -12.37
C VAL A 281 4.22 12.43 -11.74
N TYR A 282 3.11 12.15 -11.07
CA TYR A 282 2.30 13.11 -10.33
C TYR A 282 2.13 12.67 -8.89
N VAL A 283 1.84 13.61 -8.00
CA VAL A 283 1.51 13.37 -6.60
C VAL A 283 0.20 14.04 -6.24
N MET A 284 -0.69 13.28 -5.61
CA MET A 284 -1.90 13.81 -4.99
C MET A 284 -1.63 14.14 -3.53
N LYS A 285 -1.94 15.35 -3.11
CA LYS A 285 -1.88 15.77 -1.71
C LYS A 285 -3.05 15.15 -0.96
N CYS A 286 -2.75 14.42 0.11
CA CYS A 286 -3.73 13.70 0.92
C CYS A 286 -3.62 14.09 2.39
N ASP A 287 -4.75 14.03 3.10
CA ASP A 287 -4.84 14.27 4.54
C ASP A 287 -5.78 13.24 5.20
N PHE A 288 -5.41 11.97 5.11
CA PHE A 288 -6.16 10.87 5.73
C PHE A 288 -5.51 10.31 7.01
N GLY A 289 -4.54 11.04 7.57
CA GLY A 289 -3.87 10.60 8.79
C GLY A 289 -3.10 9.30 8.57
N TRP A 290 -1.98 9.39 7.82
CA TRP A 290 -1.16 8.25 7.44
C TRP A 290 0.01 8.05 8.41
N ALA A 291 0.32 6.77 8.71
CA ALA A 291 1.55 6.36 9.37
C ALA A 291 2.06 5.01 8.84
N ASP A 292 3.38 4.94 8.54
CA ASP A 292 4.08 3.67 8.31
C ASP A 292 4.52 3.09 9.66
N LEU A 293 4.02 1.93 10.01
CA LEU A 293 4.40 1.20 11.21
C LEU A 293 5.70 0.41 10.98
N GLY A 294 6.72 1.09 10.48
CA GLY A 294 8.01 0.48 10.14
C GLY A 294 8.98 0.31 11.29
N THR A 295 8.79 1.00 12.40
CA THR A 295 9.68 1.01 13.58
C THR A 295 8.89 1.09 14.88
N TRP A 296 9.53 0.74 16.00
CA TRP A 296 8.93 0.91 17.33
C TRP A 296 8.61 2.37 17.64
N HIS A 297 9.44 3.30 17.13
CA HIS A 297 9.17 4.73 17.27
C HIS A 297 7.90 5.15 16.53
N SER A 298 7.69 4.68 15.29
CA SER A 298 6.47 5.00 14.55
C SER A 298 5.21 4.39 15.19
N ILE A 299 5.31 3.21 15.81
CA ILE A 299 4.23 2.62 16.61
C ILE A 299 3.93 3.50 17.83
N TYR A 300 4.98 3.90 18.57
CA TYR A 300 4.83 4.79 19.73
C TYR A 300 4.12 6.10 19.36
N GLU A 301 4.52 6.73 18.24
CA GLU A 301 3.89 7.98 17.79
C GLU A 301 2.43 7.80 17.34
N ALA A 302 2.08 6.66 16.74
CA ALA A 302 0.74 6.38 16.25
C ALA A 302 -0.25 6.00 17.36
N MET A 303 0.23 5.58 18.53
CA MET A 303 -0.63 5.09 19.62
C MET A 303 -0.97 6.17 20.64
N GLN A 304 -2.14 6.02 21.28
CA GLN A 304 -2.52 6.86 22.40
C GLN A 304 -1.61 6.60 23.59
N LYS A 305 -1.05 7.68 24.13
CA LYS A 305 -0.17 7.64 25.28
C LYS A 305 -0.95 7.72 26.59
N GLY A 306 -0.58 6.88 27.55
CA GLY A 306 -1.11 6.90 28.91
C GLY A 306 -0.21 7.66 29.88
N GLU A 307 -0.24 7.29 31.15
CA GLU A 307 0.55 7.91 32.23
C GLU A 307 2.06 7.84 31.90
N GLY A 308 2.76 8.95 32.09
CA GLY A 308 4.20 9.07 31.78
C GLY A 308 4.52 8.93 30.28
N ASP A 309 3.59 9.24 29.38
CA ASP A 309 3.73 9.05 27.93
C ASP A 309 4.03 7.60 27.53
N ASN A 310 3.63 6.62 28.35
CA ASN A 310 3.81 5.22 28.04
C ASN A 310 2.68 4.70 27.13
N VAL A 311 3.05 3.81 26.21
CA VAL A 311 2.14 3.04 25.38
C VAL A 311 2.07 1.61 25.92
N VAL A 312 0.92 1.23 26.44
CA VAL A 312 0.66 -0.13 26.95
C VAL A 312 -0.33 -0.81 26.02
N ILE A 313 0.09 -1.91 25.42
CA ILE A 313 -0.71 -2.67 24.46
C ILE A 313 -1.13 -3.98 25.11
N ASP A 314 -2.42 -4.09 25.44
CA ASP A 314 -3.05 -5.35 25.87
C ASP A 314 -2.23 -6.06 26.96
N SER A 315 -1.77 -5.32 27.98
CA SER A 315 -0.82 -5.81 28.96
C SER A 315 -1.11 -5.30 30.38
N ASP A 316 -0.93 -6.16 31.37
CA ASP A 316 -0.98 -5.79 32.78
C ASP A 316 0.39 -5.27 33.22
N VAL A 317 0.45 -3.97 33.59
CA VAL A 317 1.72 -3.34 34.01
C VAL A 317 1.56 -2.48 35.27
N ILE A 318 2.60 -2.46 36.08
CA ILE A 318 2.79 -1.46 37.13
C ILE A 318 3.98 -0.60 36.71
N LEU A 319 3.76 0.69 36.57
CA LEU A 319 4.78 1.66 36.16
C LEU A 319 5.16 2.51 37.36
N ASP A 320 6.46 2.59 37.66
CA ASP A 320 7.02 3.46 38.68
C ASP A 320 8.16 4.26 38.04
N ASN A 321 8.07 5.61 38.08
CA ASN A 321 9.01 6.54 37.45
C ASN A 321 9.40 6.23 35.98
N SER A 322 8.54 5.52 35.26
CA SER A 322 8.79 5.03 33.90
C SER A 322 8.08 5.90 32.87
N HIS A 323 8.81 6.35 31.83
CA HIS A 323 8.29 7.28 30.83
C HIS A 323 8.69 6.87 29.40
N GLY A 324 7.81 7.12 28.42
CA GLY A 324 8.10 6.97 27.00
C GLY A 324 8.32 5.53 26.53
N ASN A 325 7.72 4.55 27.21
CA ASN A 325 7.89 3.14 26.88
C ASN A 325 6.78 2.63 25.95
N VAL A 326 7.11 1.59 25.15
CA VAL A 326 6.14 0.75 24.46
C VAL A 326 6.16 -0.63 25.08
N ILE A 327 5.05 -1.05 25.67
CA ILE A 327 4.96 -2.30 26.44
C ILE A 327 3.86 -3.18 25.84
N LYS A 328 4.26 -4.39 25.43
CA LYS A 328 3.37 -5.46 25.00
C LYS A 328 3.85 -6.77 25.60
N LEU A 329 3.01 -7.42 26.39
CA LEU A 329 3.31 -8.69 27.05
C LEU A 329 2.47 -9.82 26.44
N PRO A 330 2.94 -11.07 26.53
CA PRO A 330 2.09 -12.22 26.27
C PRO A 330 0.92 -12.26 27.25
N GLU A 331 -0.22 -12.79 26.80
CA GLU A 331 -1.42 -12.96 27.64
C GLU A 331 -1.09 -13.68 28.98
N GLY A 332 -1.70 -13.20 30.06
CA GLY A 332 -1.49 -13.72 31.41
C GLY A 332 -0.13 -13.39 32.04
N ARG A 333 0.61 -12.44 31.44
CA ARG A 333 1.86 -11.92 32.03
C ARG A 333 1.68 -10.48 32.53
N MET A 334 2.34 -10.20 33.65
CA MET A 334 2.43 -8.87 34.22
C MET A 334 3.89 -8.41 34.29
N ALA A 335 4.15 -7.13 34.08
CA ALA A 335 5.46 -6.52 34.32
C ALA A 335 5.35 -5.39 35.34
N VAL A 336 6.44 -5.23 36.09
CA VAL A 336 6.71 -4.06 36.92
C VAL A 336 7.93 -3.38 36.33
N ILE A 337 7.79 -2.11 35.95
CA ILE A 337 8.83 -1.33 35.27
C ILE A 337 9.11 -0.08 36.12
N ASN A 338 10.38 0.11 36.43
CA ASN A 338 10.90 1.21 37.25
C ASN A 338 12.06 1.91 36.55
#